data_b51fb6fe635f57f5bd3ab614603d6b19
#
_entry.id   b51fb6fe635f57f5bd3ab614603d6b19
#
_cell.length_a   1.000
_cell.length_b   1.000
_cell.length_c   1.000
_cell.angle_alpha   90.00
_cell.angle_beta   90.00
_cell.angle_gamma   90.00
#
_symmetry.space_group_name_H-M   'P 1'
#
loop_
_entity.id
_entity.type
_entity.pdbx_description
1 polymer ?
#
loop_
_entity_poly.entity_id
_entity_poly.type
_entity_poly.pdbx_seq_one_letter_code
_entity_poly.pdbx_strand_id
1 'polypeptide(L)'
;MATTTLSSINSGHIDLLAAQEPNWLASIRKQAFLQYQSLPAEVSPLYSKYSDVNKIKPESIHFTAQTTRPAALGKDLSDRLKELEQETGILQVGQEIHKIFLRDSVAKQGVILSSIKDALTKHGDLIRSHMAANQPNYLEDKFLALEGSAFQSGIFIYIPRNVMLEEPIRIITSLADDGTSLISRNIVVADIGSKATVVQEIYAPGSSGRQDVQQGYFELVETHVNPNAHLELVTLQAMGHDSINVSNRKAFVERDAKMSWYIGMFGSLLSRYKTDSVMKGPGASSEDVEIVFGIGNQSFDVTSNLIHSGPHTRGRVLVKSVLKDHSKSLFKGMIKIDKQGRGTESYLAGHAILLDRGAKSDAIPGLEIETNEVKATHSASVAQMDENQIYYLMTRGLSREGAKREIVSGFLEPLSRKMGPTIRAWINYLIENKWQGKQLMLRADEAMEQILEVEKSRYRETQDLFEKHYKYR
;
A
#
# COMPACT_ATOMS: atom_id res chain seq x y z
N MET A 1 19.75 -18.94 11.79
CA MET A 1 18.80 -17.99 11.19
C MET A 1 18.44 -18.52 9.82
N ALA A 2 17.16 -18.70 9.52
CA ALA A 2 16.76 -19.13 8.18
C ALA A 2 17.16 -18.06 7.15
N THR A 3 17.85 -18.46 6.10
CA THR A 3 18.20 -17.55 5.00
C THR A 3 16.94 -17.27 4.19
N THR A 4 16.47 -16.03 4.18
CA THR A 4 15.37 -15.57 3.33
C THR A 4 15.86 -15.12 1.95
N THR A 5 17.02 -15.62 1.53
CA THR A 5 17.56 -15.32 0.19
C THR A 5 16.86 -16.23 -0.81
N LEU A 6 16.20 -15.62 -1.79
CA LEU A 6 15.46 -16.32 -2.84
C LEU A 6 16.43 -17.00 -3.81
N SER A 7 16.35 -18.30 -3.94
CA SER A 7 17.29 -19.11 -4.72
C SER A 7 17.27 -18.77 -6.22
N SER A 8 16.11 -18.34 -6.73
CA SER A 8 15.94 -17.93 -8.13
C SER A 8 16.60 -16.58 -8.48
N ILE A 9 17.01 -15.77 -7.47
CA ILE A 9 17.67 -14.47 -7.68
C ILE A 9 19.17 -14.63 -7.41
N ASN A 10 19.94 -14.76 -8.48
CA ASN A 10 21.39 -14.91 -8.45
C ASN A 10 22.10 -13.91 -9.38
N SER A 11 23.42 -13.92 -9.39
CA SER A 11 24.22 -12.98 -10.23
C SER A 11 23.88 -13.08 -11.71
N GLY A 12 23.68 -14.29 -12.23
CA GLY A 12 23.30 -14.48 -13.64
C GLY A 12 21.94 -13.86 -13.97
N HIS A 13 20.97 -13.95 -13.05
CA HIS A 13 19.67 -13.28 -13.20
C HIS A 13 19.84 -11.74 -13.26
N ILE A 14 20.67 -11.18 -12.38
CA ILE A 14 20.94 -9.73 -12.35
C ILE A 14 21.68 -9.28 -13.62
N ASP A 15 22.65 -10.03 -14.10
CA ASP A 15 23.39 -9.71 -15.32
C ASP A 15 22.49 -9.74 -16.57
N LEU A 16 21.52 -10.66 -16.64
CA LEU A 16 20.53 -10.70 -17.72
C LEU A 16 19.62 -9.46 -17.71
N LEU A 17 19.16 -9.01 -16.55
CA LEU A 17 18.37 -7.80 -16.42
C LEU A 17 19.18 -6.55 -16.79
N ALA A 18 20.42 -6.47 -16.32
CA ALA A 18 21.31 -5.33 -16.51
C ALA A 18 21.79 -5.17 -17.98
N ALA A 19 21.83 -6.27 -18.75
CA ALA A 19 22.37 -6.27 -20.13
C ALA A 19 21.56 -5.38 -21.11
N GLN A 20 20.30 -5.11 -20.80
CA GLN A 20 19.38 -4.34 -21.65
C GLN A 20 19.15 -2.91 -21.15
N GLU A 21 19.86 -2.49 -20.10
CA GLU A 21 19.61 -1.23 -19.40
C GLU A 21 20.78 -0.24 -19.54
N PRO A 22 20.55 1.06 -19.33
CA PRO A 22 21.62 2.04 -19.26
C PRO A 22 22.63 1.71 -18.16
N ASN A 23 23.94 1.97 -18.41
CA ASN A 23 25.02 1.64 -17.47
C ASN A 23 24.80 2.16 -16.04
N TRP A 24 24.19 3.35 -15.89
CA TRP A 24 23.92 3.91 -14.56
C TRP A 24 22.93 3.04 -13.76
N LEU A 25 21.90 2.50 -14.42
CA LEU A 25 20.92 1.63 -13.77
C LEU A 25 21.49 0.25 -13.47
N ALA A 26 22.25 -0.32 -14.43
CA ALA A 26 22.97 -1.57 -14.24
C ALA A 26 23.92 -1.52 -13.02
N SER A 27 24.60 -0.38 -12.81
CA SER A 27 25.47 -0.17 -11.64
C SER A 27 24.67 -0.17 -10.33
N ILE A 28 23.52 0.51 -10.29
CA ILE A 28 22.62 0.53 -9.12
C ILE A 28 22.14 -0.89 -8.79
N ARG A 29 21.72 -1.68 -9.80
CA ARG A 29 21.28 -3.07 -9.60
C ARG A 29 22.36 -3.93 -8.95
N LYS A 30 23.57 -3.88 -9.51
CA LYS A 30 24.69 -4.68 -9.01
C LYS A 30 25.04 -4.31 -7.55
N GLN A 31 25.07 -3.03 -7.24
CA GLN A 31 25.29 -2.56 -5.88
C GLN A 31 24.18 -3.03 -4.92
N ALA A 32 22.93 -2.86 -5.30
CA ALA A 32 21.79 -3.31 -4.50
C ALA A 32 21.81 -4.84 -4.28
N PHE A 33 22.20 -5.61 -5.29
CA PHE A 33 22.32 -7.07 -5.18
C PHE A 33 23.36 -7.51 -4.16
N LEU A 34 24.53 -6.86 -4.11
CA LEU A 34 25.54 -7.14 -3.09
C LEU A 34 24.99 -6.90 -1.67
N GLN A 35 24.20 -5.85 -1.50
CA GLN A 35 23.53 -5.59 -0.22
C GLN A 35 22.46 -6.65 0.10
N TYR A 36 21.64 -7.03 -0.89
CA TYR A 36 20.66 -8.09 -0.71
C TYR A 36 21.28 -9.40 -0.22
N GLN A 37 22.44 -9.78 -0.75
CA GLN A 37 23.13 -11.00 -0.34
C GLN A 37 23.66 -10.93 1.11
N SER A 38 24.09 -9.75 1.54
CA SER A 38 24.75 -9.56 2.83
C SER A 38 23.78 -9.35 4.01
N LEU A 39 22.58 -8.81 3.75
CA LEU A 39 21.65 -8.40 4.79
C LEU A 39 20.80 -9.57 5.33
N PRO A 40 20.50 -9.58 6.66
CA PRO A 40 19.47 -10.46 7.23
C PRO A 40 18.07 -9.99 6.78
N ALA A 41 17.07 -10.87 6.93
CA ALA A 41 15.67 -10.54 6.58
C ALA A 41 15.07 -9.40 7.42
N GLU A 42 15.47 -9.29 8.68
CA GLU A 42 15.19 -8.14 9.53
C GLU A 42 16.55 -7.61 10.04
N VAL A 43 16.84 -6.38 9.67
CA VAL A 43 18.11 -5.72 9.98
C VAL A 43 18.18 -5.31 11.47
N SER A 44 17.03 -4.93 12.04
CA SER A 44 16.98 -4.51 13.43
C SER A 44 16.86 -5.70 14.40
N PRO A 45 17.82 -5.88 15.32
CA PRO A 45 17.71 -6.91 16.37
C PRO A 45 16.47 -6.75 17.25
N LEU A 46 15.99 -5.53 17.43
CA LEU A 46 14.79 -5.21 18.21
C LEU A 46 13.53 -5.84 17.61
N TYR A 47 13.44 -5.85 16.27
CA TYR A 47 12.24 -6.30 15.55
C TYR A 47 12.29 -7.77 15.14
N SER A 48 13.47 -8.38 15.14
CA SER A 48 13.68 -9.74 14.63
C SER A 48 12.80 -10.80 15.30
N LYS A 49 12.50 -10.65 16.58
CA LYS A 49 11.65 -11.58 17.35
C LYS A 49 10.15 -11.46 17.07
N TYR A 50 9.72 -10.37 16.44
CA TYR A 50 8.31 -10.11 16.10
C TYR A 50 7.99 -10.35 14.62
N SER A 51 9.02 -10.42 13.79
CA SER A 51 8.86 -10.58 12.34
C SER A 51 8.49 -12.02 11.98
N ASP A 52 7.43 -12.19 11.17
CA ASP A 52 6.96 -13.48 10.66
C ASP A 52 7.57 -13.79 9.26
N VAL A 53 8.78 -13.28 8.95
CA VAL A 53 9.48 -13.53 7.66
C VAL A 53 9.74 -15.02 7.37
N ASN A 54 9.65 -15.88 8.37
CA ASN A 54 9.70 -17.33 8.24
C ASN A 54 8.51 -17.92 7.42
N LYS A 55 7.44 -17.15 7.20
CA LYS A 55 6.36 -17.51 6.29
C LYS A 55 6.77 -17.46 4.82
N ILE A 56 7.84 -16.75 4.49
CA ILE A 56 8.45 -16.76 3.16
C ILE A 56 9.17 -18.10 3.01
N LYS A 57 8.82 -18.83 1.96
CA LYS A 57 9.46 -20.09 1.56
C LYS A 57 10.36 -19.83 0.35
N PRO A 58 11.66 -19.49 0.55
CA PRO A 58 12.52 -19.01 -0.53
C PRO A 58 12.65 -19.97 -1.71
N GLU A 59 12.59 -21.27 -1.44
CA GLU A 59 12.72 -22.31 -2.46
C GLU A 59 11.46 -22.50 -3.32
N SER A 60 10.30 -22.02 -2.82
CA SER A 60 9.01 -22.11 -3.50
C SER A 60 8.62 -20.85 -4.26
N ILE A 61 9.44 -19.79 -4.18
CA ILE A 61 9.21 -18.50 -4.86
C ILE A 61 10.07 -18.45 -6.12
N HIS A 62 9.41 -18.39 -7.27
CA HIS A 62 10.09 -18.42 -8.56
C HIS A 62 9.94 -17.12 -9.33
N PHE A 63 11.04 -16.64 -9.87
CA PHE A 63 11.10 -15.49 -10.78
C PHE A 63 11.69 -15.93 -12.11
N THR A 64 11.23 -15.31 -13.18
CA THR A 64 11.79 -15.47 -14.52
C THR A 64 12.38 -14.15 -14.99
N ALA A 65 13.56 -14.18 -15.64
CA ALA A 65 14.16 -12.96 -16.19
C ALA A 65 13.41 -12.44 -17.43
N GLN A 66 12.70 -13.32 -18.12
CA GLN A 66 11.92 -13.00 -19.32
C GLN A 66 10.62 -13.77 -19.33
N THR A 67 9.54 -13.12 -19.71
CA THR A 67 8.23 -13.74 -19.92
C THR A 67 8.23 -14.36 -21.33
N THR A 68 7.85 -15.63 -21.42
CA THR A 68 7.81 -16.37 -22.69
C THR A 68 6.42 -16.41 -23.32
N ARG A 69 5.39 -16.08 -22.57
CA ARG A 69 3.98 -16.07 -23.02
C ARG A 69 3.20 -14.97 -22.32
N PRO A 70 2.25 -14.33 -23.03
CA PRO A 70 1.29 -13.43 -22.39
C PRO A 70 0.51 -14.19 -21.31
N ALA A 71 0.36 -13.58 -20.14
CA ALA A 71 -0.46 -14.13 -19.08
C ALA A 71 -1.94 -14.10 -19.50
N ALA A 72 -2.66 -15.20 -19.30
CA ALA A 72 -4.09 -15.26 -19.56
C ALA A 72 -4.84 -14.41 -18.52
N LEU A 73 -5.84 -13.66 -18.96
CA LEU A 73 -6.73 -12.93 -18.07
C LEU A 73 -7.84 -13.85 -17.57
N GLY A 74 -7.90 -14.06 -16.28
CA GLY A 74 -9.09 -14.65 -15.65
C GLY A 74 -10.33 -13.76 -15.84
N LYS A 75 -11.52 -14.34 -15.62
CA LYS A 75 -12.79 -13.64 -15.83
C LYS A 75 -12.85 -12.32 -15.08
N ASP A 76 -12.50 -12.33 -13.80
CA ASP A 76 -12.59 -11.13 -12.94
C ASP A 76 -11.68 -9.99 -13.41
N LEU A 77 -10.44 -10.32 -13.83
CA LEU A 77 -9.53 -9.32 -14.40
C LEU A 77 -10.02 -8.84 -15.79
N SER A 78 -10.65 -9.70 -16.57
CA SER A 78 -11.24 -9.33 -17.85
C SER A 78 -12.42 -8.36 -17.67
N ASP A 79 -13.25 -8.59 -16.66
CA ASP A 79 -14.36 -7.69 -16.33
C ASP A 79 -13.81 -6.35 -15.78
N ARG A 80 -12.80 -6.40 -14.91
CA ARG A 80 -12.13 -5.18 -14.40
C ARG A 80 -11.44 -4.38 -15.50
N LEU A 81 -10.90 -5.04 -16.52
CA LEU A 81 -10.32 -4.38 -17.70
C LEU A 81 -11.37 -3.57 -18.48
N LYS A 82 -12.61 -4.09 -18.62
CA LYS A 82 -13.69 -3.35 -19.28
C LYS A 82 -14.09 -2.09 -18.51
N GLU A 83 -14.12 -2.15 -17.18
CA GLU A 83 -14.35 -0.96 -16.37
C GLU A 83 -13.22 0.07 -16.56
N LEU A 84 -11.97 -0.38 -16.64
CA LEU A 84 -10.79 0.47 -16.85
C LEU A 84 -10.80 1.20 -18.22
N GLU A 85 -11.50 0.67 -19.23
CA GLU A 85 -11.64 1.33 -20.56
C GLU A 85 -12.25 2.73 -20.47
N GLN A 86 -13.04 3.00 -19.45
CA GLN A 86 -13.68 4.29 -19.21
C GLN A 86 -12.84 5.26 -18.37
N GLU A 87 -11.68 4.82 -17.88
CA GLU A 87 -10.82 5.55 -16.95
C GLU A 87 -9.43 5.79 -17.56
N THR A 88 -8.57 6.52 -16.86
CA THR A 88 -7.13 6.56 -17.14
C THR A 88 -6.44 5.53 -16.26
N GLY A 89 -5.76 4.57 -16.86
CA GLY A 89 -5.11 3.55 -16.07
C GLY A 89 -4.29 2.53 -16.87
N ILE A 90 -3.71 1.59 -16.14
CA ILE A 90 -2.83 0.55 -16.66
C ILE A 90 -3.15 -0.78 -15.98
N LEU A 91 -3.26 -1.84 -16.78
CA LEU A 91 -3.36 -3.20 -16.31
C LEU A 91 -2.05 -3.94 -16.56
N GLN A 92 -1.43 -4.42 -15.49
CA GLN A 92 -0.27 -5.28 -15.48
C GLN A 92 -0.63 -6.66 -14.95
N VAL A 93 -0.22 -7.73 -15.64
CA VAL A 93 -0.35 -9.11 -15.17
C VAL A 93 1.01 -9.80 -15.26
N GLY A 94 1.55 -10.22 -14.11
CA GLY A 94 2.95 -10.62 -14.04
C GLY A 94 3.87 -9.50 -14.49
N GLN A 95 4.83 -9.82 -15.37
CA GLN A 95 5.77 -8.83 -15.92
C GLN A 95 5.20 -7.99 -17.05
N GLU A 96 4.04 -8.36 -17.60
CA GLU A 96 3.51 -7.77 -18.83
C GLU A 96 2.50 -6.65 -18.55
N ILE A 97 2.62 -5.57 -19.31
CA ILE A 97 1.59 -4.56 -19.40
C ILE A 97 0.58 -5.00 -20.46
N HIS A 98 -0.60 -5.41 -20.02
CA HIS A 98 -1.66 -5.86 -20.92
C HIS A 98 -2.29 -4.70 -21.68
N LYS A 99 -2.55 -3.59 -20.98
CA LYS A 99 -3.22 -2.44 -21.60
C LYS A 99 -2.91 -1.16 -20.83
N ILE A 100 -2.81 -0.07 -21.58
CA ILE A 100 -2.76 1.29 -21.06
C ILE A 100 -3.90 2.06 -21.67
N PHE A 101 -4.73 2.68 -20.84
CA PHE A 101 -5.78 3.61 -21.21
C PHE A 101 -5.38 5.00 -20.73
N LEU A 102 -5.11 5.89 -21.65
CA LEU A 102 -4.80 7.28 -21.37
C LEU A 102 -5.80 8.16 -22.10
N ARG A 103 -6.75 8.73 -21.36
CA ARG A 103 -7.78 9.60 -21.93
C ARG A 103 -7.14 10.79 -22.66
N ASP A 104 -7.72 11.18 -23.79
CA ASP A 104 -7.22 12.31 -24.59
C ASP A 104 -7.12 13.61 -23.79
N SER A 105 -8.07 13.86 -22.87
CA SER A 105 -8.06 15.02 -21.98
C SER A 105 -6.85 15.04 -21.04
N VAL A 106 -6.38 13.86 -20.59
CA VAL A 106 -5.23 13.70 -19.72
C VAL A 106 -3.92 13.71 -20.54
N ALA A 107 -3.91 13.03 -21.69
CA ALA A 107 -2.77 13.00 -22.60
C ALA A 107 -2.39 14.40 -23.11
N LYS A 108 -3.38 15.22 -23.47
CA LYS A 108 -3.19 16.61 -23.93
C LYS A 108 -2.57 17.52 -22.87
N GLN A 109 -2.67 17.17 -21.60
CA GLN A 109 -2.02 17.89 -20.50
C GLN A 109 -0.54 17.44 -20.31
N GLY A 110 -0.07 16.49 -21.12
CA GLY A 110 1.32 16.00 -21.07
C GLY A 110 1.60 14.96 -19.99
N VAL A 111 0.57 14.37 -19.40
CA VAL A 111 0.72 13.27 -18.43
C VAL A 111 1.32 12.05 -19.12
N ILE A 112 2.32 11.45 -18.45
CA ILE A 112 2.93 10.21 -18.91
C ILE A 112 2.45 9.06 -18.03
N LEU A 113 1.93 8.01 -18.67
CA LEU A 113 1.57 6.74 -18.06
C LEU A 113 2.15 5.63 -18.93
N SER A 114 3.14 4.92 -18.44
CA SER A 114 3.84 3.91 -19.23
C SER A 114 4.46 2.81 -18.38
N SER A 115 4.92 1.73 -19.02
CA SER A 115 5.85 0.81 -18.38
C SER A 115 7.15 1.51 -18.02
N ILE A 116 7.83 1.07 -16.96
CA ILE A 116 9.17 1.62 -16.63
C ILE A 116 10.18 1.38 -17.74
N LYS A 117 10.07 0.26 -18.47
CA LYS A 117 10.94 -0.08 -19.60
C LYS A 117 10.81 0.92 -20.75
N ASP A 118 9.58 1.24 -21.13
CA ASP A 118 9.33 2.25 -22.18
C ASP A 118 9.75 3.65 -21.72
N ALA A 119 9.50 3.96 -20.45
CA ALA A 119 9.89 5.23 -19.87
C ALA A 119 11.41 5.41 -19.80
N LEU A 120 12.16 4.38 -19.46
CA LEU A 120 13.64 4.40 -19.51
C LEU A 120 14.17 4.67 -20.92
N THR A 121 13.47 4.17 -21.94
CA THR A 121 13.86 4.39 -23.34
C THR A 121 13.47 5.80 -23.82
N LYS A 122 12.27 6.28 -23.50
CA LYS A 122 11.72 7.54 -24.03
C LYS A 122 11.99 8.75 -23.13
N HIS A 123 12.14 8.54 -21.83
CA HIS A 123 12.22 9.57 -20.78
C HIS A 123 13.35 9.26 -19.78
N GLY A 124 14.44 8.60 -20.25
CA GLY A 124 15.51 8.11 -19.39
C GLY A 124 16.18 9.17 -18.52
N ASP A 125 16.39 10.39 -19.05
CA ASP A 125 16.99 11.50 -18.30
C ASP A 125 16.07 11.99 -17.16
N LEU A 126 14.76 12.02 -17.39
CA LEU A 126 13.77 12.39 -16.37
C LEU A 126 13.80 11.39 -15.23
N ILE A 127 13.76 10.09 -15.53
CA ILE A 127 13.84 9.03 -14.50
C ILE A 127 15.19 9.11 -13.78
N ARG A 128 16.28 9.23 -14.52
CA ARG A 128 17.62 9.30 -13.94
C ARG A 128 17.77 10.47 -12.97
N SER A 129 17.26 11.65 -13.32
CA SER A 129 17.35 12.83 -12.45
C SER A 129 16.66 12.62 -11.10
N HIS A 130 15.47 12.03 -11.09
CA HIS A 130 14.73 11.74 -9.87
C HIS A 130 15.36 10.60 -9.06
N MET A 131 15.76 9.51 -9.69
CA MET A 131 16.44 8.41 -9.02
C MET A 131 17.80 8.82 -8.44
N ALA A 132 18.58 9.62 -9.14
CA ALA A 132 19.90 10.07 -8.65
C ALA A 132 19.79 11.05 -7.47
N ALA A 133 18.78 11.94 -7.49
CA ALA A 133 18.57 12.91 -6.42
C ALA A 133 18.08 12.24 -5.11
N ASN A 134 17.48 11.07 -5.20
CA ASN A 134 16.76 10.43 -4.12
C ASN A 134 17.00 8.91 -4.05
N GLN A 135 18.24 8.48 -4.27
CA GLN A 135 18.57 7.06 -4.25
C GLN A 135 18.29 6.44 -2.86
N PRO A 136 17.50 5.33 -2.80
CA PRO A 136 17.29 4.62 -1.56
C PRO A 136 18.58 4.07 -0.94
N ASN A 137 18.67 4.08 0.36
CA ASN A 137 19.76 3.40 1.06
C ASN A 137 19.44 1.91 1.18
N TYR A 138 19.98 1.11 0.29
CA TYR A 138 19.75 -0.35 0.25
C TYR A 138 20.31 -1.12 1.45
N LEU A 139 21.11 -0.48 2.31
CA LEU A 139 21.58 -1.09 3.57
C LEU A 139 20.51 -1.13 4.67
N GLU A 140 19.43 -0.38 4.52
CA GLU A 140 18.39 -0.29 5.54
C GLU A 140 17.45 -1.49 5.58
N ASP A 141 17.35 -2.24 4.47
CA ASP A 141 16.37 -3.31 4.36
C ASP A 141 16.74 -4.31 3.25
N LYS A 142 16.70 -5.62 3.58
CA LYS A 142 17.01 -6.69 2.64
C LYS A 142 16.06 -6.71 1.43
N PHE A 143 14.77 -6.51 1.66
CA PHE A 143 13.78 -6.55 0.59
C PHE A 143 13.83 -5.31 -0.28
N LEU A 144 14.15 -4.14 0.29
CA LEU A 144 14.44 -2.94 -0.49
C LEU A 144 15.64 -3.16 -1.43
N ALA A 145 16.67 -3.85 -0.94
CA ALA A 145 17.82 -4.21 -1.76
C ALA A 145 17.46 -5.23 -2.86
N LEU A 146 16.58 -6.20 -2.56
CA LEU A 146 16.02 -7.13 -3.54
C LEU A 146 15.27 -6.38 -4.65
N GLU A 147 14.35 -5.51 -4.26
CA GLU A 147 13.51 -4.72 -5.17
C GLU A 147 14.37 -3.79 -6.05
N GLY A 148 15.36 -3.13 -5.46
CA GLY A 148 16.30 -2.29 -6.19
C GLY A 148 17.20 -3.05 -7.18
N SER A 149 17.51 -4.31 -6.88
CA SER A 149 18.41 -5.13 -7.70
C SER A 149 17.70 -5.93 -8.78
N ALA A 150 16.53 -6.50 -8.49
CA ALA A 150 15.94 -7.56 -9.29
C ALA A 150 14.56 -7.21 -9.89
N PHE A 151 14.12 -5.94 -9.86
CA PHE A 151 12.84 -5.59 -10.50
C PHE A 151 12.85 -5.91 -12.00
N GLN A 152 11.77 -6.51 -12.46
CA GLN A 152 11.61 -7.02 -13.82
C GLN A 152 10.62 -6.16 -14.61
N SER A 153 9.74 -5.46 -13.90
CA SER A 153 8.69 -4.62 -14.45
C SER A 153 8.47 -3.40 -13.54
N GLY A 154 7.54 -2.56 -13.92
CA GLY A 154 7.12 -1.41 -13.14
C GLY A 154 6.38 -0.39 -13.98
N ILE A 155 5.86 0.61 -13.30
CA ILE A 155 5.03 1.64 -13.90
C ILE A 155 5.65 3.00 -13.61
N PHE A 156 5.70 3.83 -14.62
CA PHE A 156 6.14 5.23 -14.54
C PHE A 156 4.96 6.16 -14.79
N ILE A 157 4.73 7.07 -13.84
CA ILE A 157 3.72 8.12 -13.93
C ILE A 157 4.42 9.47 -13.74
N TYR A 158 4.18 10.39 -14.67
CA TYR A 158 4.61 11.78 -14.55
C TYR A 158 3.43 12.72 -14.73
N ILE A 159 3.19 13.54 -13.72
CA ILE A 159 2.16 14.59 -13.74
C ILE A 159 2.89 15.92 -13.97
N PRO A 160 2.70 16.59 -15.11
CA PRO A 160 3.41 17.81 -15.44
C PRO A 160 3.08 18.98 -14.51
N ARG A 161 3.95 19.98 -14.55
CA ARG A 161 3.83 21.22 -13.78
C ARG A 161 2.44 21.85 -13.92
N ASN A 162 1.85 22.23 -12.77
CA ASN A 162 0.54 22.88 -12.65
C ASN A 162 -0.65 22.09 -13.22
N VAL A 163 -0.46 20.80 -13.54
CA VAL A 163 -1.57 19.94 -13.97
C VAL A 163 -2.34 19.47 -12.75
N MET A 164 -3.65 19.66 -12.76
CA MET A 164 -4.56 19.22 -11.73
C MET A 164 -5.52 18.18 -12.31
N LEU A 165 -5.33 16.92 -11.90
CA LEU A 165 -6.21 15.84 -12.33
C LEU A 165 -7.38 15.71 -11.35
N GLU A 166 -8.61 15.74 -11.88
CA GLU A 166 -9.82 15.53 -11.09
C GLU A 166 -10.10 14.04 -10.89
N GLU A 167 -9.83 13.24 -11.92
CA GLU A 167 -10.03 11.80 -11.91
C GLU A 167 -8.73 11.07 -11.54
N PRO A 168 -8.81 9.96 -10.79
CA PRO A 168 -7.62 9.20 -10.41
C PRO A 168 -7.01 8.46 -11.59
N ILE A 169 -5.69 8.29 -11.58
CA ILE A 169 -4.98 7.34 -12.44
C ILE A 169 -4.99 5.97 -11.74
N ARG A 170 -5.41 4.93 -12.46
CA ARG A 170 -5.48 3.59 -11.91
C ARG A 170 -4.31 2.72 -12.31
N ILE A 171 -3.76 2.01 -11.35
CA ILE A 171 -2.77 0.94 -11.54
C ILE A 171 -3.42 -0.36 -11.05
N ILE A 172 -3.64 -1.30 -11.95
CA ILE A 172 -4.11 -2.63 -11.58
C ILE A 172 -2.98 -3.60 -11.83
N THR A 173 -2.48 -4.23 -10.77
CA THR A 173 -1.42 -5.22 -10.82
C THR A 173 -1.95 -6.57 -10.31
N SER A 174 -1.80 -7.61 -11.10
CA SER A 174 -2.08 -8.98 -10.70
C SER A 174 -0.87 -9.87 -10.94
N LEU A 175 -0.64 -10.83 -10.06
CA LEU A 175 0.26 -11.94 -10.39
C LEU A 175 -0.35 -12.79 -11.50
N ALA A 176 0.50 -13.44 -12.28
CA ALA A 176 0.06 -14.41 -13.29
C ALA A 176 -0.40 -15.73 -12.63
N ASP A 177 -1.22 -16.50 -13.33
CA ASP A 177 -1.74 -17.79 -12.85
C ASP A 177 -0.76 -18.96 -13.05
N ASP A 178 0.40 -18.70 -13.65
CA ASP A 178 1.46 -19.69 -13.91
C ASP A 178 2.31 -20.04 -12.68
N GLY A 179 2.10 -19.37 -11.55
CA GLY A 179 2.87 -19.57 -10.33
C GLY A 179 4.12 -18.69 -10.22
N THR A 180 4.41 -17.85 -11.23
CA THR A 180 5.56 -16.92 -11.15
C THR A 180 5.28 -15.74 -10.22
N SER A 181 6.35 -15.29 -9.58
CA SER A 181 6.35 -14.12 -8.71
C SER A 181 6.83 -12.88 -9.46
N LEU A 182 6.57 -11.70 -8.92
CA LEU A 182 6.89 -10.43 -9.54
C LEU A 182 7.68 -9.54 -8.60
N ILE A 183 8.74 -8.92 -9.13
CA ILE A 183 9.42 -7.78 -8.50
C ILE A 183 9.20 -6.56 -9.38
N SER A 184 8.59 -5.51 -8.82
CA SER A 184 8.21 -4.29 -9.53
C SER A 184 8.86 -3.07 -8.93
N ARG A 185 9.18 -2.07 -9.78
CA ARG A 185 9.58 -0.74 -9.34
C ARG A 185 8.68 0.31 -9.97
N ASN A 186 7.86 0.97 -9.15
CA ASN A 186 6.90 1.97 -9.57
C ASN A 186 7.40 3.36 -9.20
N ILE A 187 7.40 4.29 -10.14
CA ILE A 187 7.87 5.66 -9.92
C ILE A 187 6.74 6.62 -10.30
N VAL A 188 6.38 7.47 -9.35
CA VAL A 188 5.36 8.51 -9.54
C VAL A 188 5.99 9.88 -9.28
N VAL A 189 5.94 10.76 -10.26
CA VAL A 189 6.44 12.13 -10.17
C VAL A 189 5.28 13.09 -10.29
N ALA A 190 5.02 13.84 -9.22
CA ALA A 190 4.13 15.00 -9.22
C ALA A 190 4.99 16.26 -9.33
N ASP A 191 5.02 16.88 -10.52
CA ASP A 191 5.85 18.05 -10.75
C ASP A 191 5.25 19.31 -10.09
N ILE A 192 6.02 20.40 -10.09
CA ILE A 192 5.73 21.64 -9.35
C ILE A 192 4.28 22.09 -9.53
N GLY A 193 3.56 22.28 -8.42
CA GLY A 193 2.19 22.78 -8.38
C GLY A 193 1.15 21.80 -8.96
N SER A 194 1.51 20.56 -9.25
CA SER A 194 0.57 19.57 -9.76
C SER A 194 -0.27 18.94 -8.64
N LYS A 195 -1.43 18.36 -9.01
CA LYS A 195 -2.28 17.59 -8.11
C LYS A 195 -2.81 16.34 -8.81
N ALA A 196 -2.65 15.18 -8.16
CA ALA A 196 -3.17 13.93 -8.67
C ALA A 196 -3.48 12.93 -7.55
N THR A 197 -4.42 12.03 -7.84
CA THR A 197 -4.67 10.81 -7.09
C THR A 197 -4.31 9.61 -7.94
N VAL A 198 -3.50 8.71 -7.40
CA VAL A 198 -3.17 7.41 -8.02
C VAL A 198 -3.80 6.32 -7.17
N VAL A 199 -4.53 5.40 -7.80
CA VAL A 199 -5.14 4.25 -7.12
C VAL A 199 -4.49 2.97 -7.62
N GLN A 200 -3.82 2.27 -6.73
CA GLN A 200 -3.18 0.98 -6.98
C GLN A 200 -4.03 -0.14 -6.40
N GLU A 201 -4.38 -1.09 -7.23
CA GLU A 201 -5.05 -2.33 -6.87
C GLU A 201 -4.09 -3.49 -7.07
N ILE A 202 -3.93 -4.35 -6.05
CA ILE A 202 -2.97 -5.46 -6.09
C ILE A 202 -3.71 -6.78 -5.84
N TYR A 203 -3.63 -7.67 -6.83
CA TYR A 203 -4.30 -8.96 -6.82
C TYR A 203 -3.32 -10.11 -7.02
N ALA A 204 -3.70 -11.29 -6.58
CA ALA A 204 -3.11 -12.55 -6.98
C ALA A 204 -4.24 -13.53 -7.25
N PRO A 205 -4.14 -14.38 -8.29
CA PRO A 205 -5.06 -15.48 -8.45
C PRO A 205 -5.03 -16.34 -7.18
N GLY A 206 -6.19 -16.92 -6.81
CA GLY A 206 -6.22 -17.92 -5.74
C GLY A 206 -5.27 -19.07 -6.10
N SER A 207 -4.69 -19.71 -5.07
CA SER A 207 -3.77 -20.82 -5.29
C SER A 207 -4.40 -21.85 -6.22
N SER A 208 -3.77 -22.10 -7.34
CA SER A 208 -4.21 -23.06 -8.36
C SER A 208 -4.05 -24.53 -7.93
N GLY A 209 -4.10 -24.81 -6.60
CA GLY A 209 -3.92 -26.15 -6.03
C GLY A 209 -2.48 -26.68 -6.10
N ARG A 210 -1.52 -25.88 -6.50
CA ARG A 210 -0.09 -26.24 -6.49
C ARG A 210 0.46 -26.08 -5.08
N GLN A 211 0.55 -27.16 -4.34
CA GLN A 211 1.01 -27.17 -2.92
C GLN A 211 2.46 -26.72 -2.74
N ASP A 212 3.28 -26.75 -3.81
CA ASP A 212 4.73 -26.51 -3.73
C ASP A 212 5.15 -25.11 -4.21
N VAL A 213 4.21 -24.25 -4.62
CA VAL A 213 4.51 -22.92 -5.15
C VAL A 213 3.94 -21.85 -4.22
N GLN A 214 4.78 -20.92 -3.80
CA GLN A 214 4.39 -19.71 -3.09
C GLN A 214 4.61 -18.52 -4.02
N GLN A 215 3.54 -17.83 -4.39
CA GLN A 215 3.66 -16.62 -5.19
C GLN A 215 3.97 -15.39 -4.32
N GLY A 216 4.88 -14.54 -4.79
CA GLY A 216 5.25 -13.30 -4.13
C GLY A 216 5.15 -12.09 -5.05
N TYR A 217 4.61 -11.00 -4.52
CA TYR A 217 4.72 -9.68 -5.11
C TYR A 217 5.61 -8.80 -4.23
N PHE A 218 6.70 -8.34 -4.81
CA PHE A 218 7.69 -7.47 -4.16
C PHE A 218 7.71 -6.16 -4.94
N GLU A 219 7.53 -5.03 -4.26
CA GLU A 219 7.51 -3.75 -4.95
C GLU A 219 8.26 -2.65 -4.22
N LEU A 220 9.00 -1.85 -4.99
CA LEU A 220 9.47 -0.54 -4.59
C LEU A 220 8.61 0.54 -5.24
N VAL A 221 7.92 1.34 -4.43
CA VAL A 221 7.18 2.50 -4.90
C VAL A 221 7.92 3.77 -4.48
N GLU A 222 8.34 4.56 -5.45
CA GLU A 222 9.00 5.85 -5.23
C GLU A 222 8.11 6.98 -5.69
N THR A 223 7.85 7.94 -4.81
CA THR A 223 7.08 9.13 -5.13
C THR A 223 7.92 10.38 -4.94
N HIS A 224 7.97 11.21 -5.98
CA HIS A 224 8.66 12.50 -5.96
C HIS A 224 7.61 13.60 -6.03
N VAL A 225 7.41 14.28 -4.91
CA VAL A 225 6.39 15.33 -4.77
C VAL A 225 7.11 16.67 -4.74
N ASN A 226 7.18 17.32 -5.90
CA ASN A 226 7.91 18.55 -6.13
C ASN A 226 7.23 19.76 -5.45
N PRO A 227 7.87 20.92 -5.35
CA PRO A 227 7.35 22.06 -4.61
C PRO A 227 5.89 22.41 -4.96
N ASN A 228 5.06 22.63 -3.93
CA ASN A 228 3.62 22.94 -4.01
C ASN A 228 2.78 21.83 -4.71
N ALA A 229 3.31 20.65 -4.96
CA ALA A 229 2.54 19.54 -5.51
C ALA A 229 1.77 18.78 -4.43
N HIS A 230 0.64 18.18 -4.82
CA HIS A 230 -0.17 17.33 -3.96
C HIS A 230 -0.36 15.97 -4.62
N LEU A 231 0.12 14.91 -3.99
CA LEU A 231 -0.04 13.55 -4.46
C LEU A 231 -0.76 12.70 -3.42
N GLU A 232 -1.84 12.04 -3.84
CA GLU A 232 -2.48 10.99 -3.08
C GLU A 232 -2.19 9.65 -3.75
N LEU A 233 -1.69 8.67 -3.01
CA LEU A 233 -1.54 7.30 -3.47
C LEU A 233 -2.34 6.36 -2.58
N VAL A 234 -3.35 5.77 -3.19
CA VAL A 234 -4.26 4.81 -2.56
C VAL A 234 -3.83 3.42 -2.98
N THR A 235 -3.66 2.50 -2.04
CA THR A 235 -3.35 1.10 -2.33
C THR A 235 -4.41 0.20 -1.71
N LEU A 236 -4.98 -0.67 -2.53
CA LEU A 236 -5.93 -1.70 -2.14
C LEU A 236 -5.30 -3.07 -2.42
N GLN A 237 -4.77 -3.69 -1.38
CA GLN A 237 -4.11 -4.99 -1.50
C GLN A 237 -5.10 -6.10 -1.12
N ALA A 238 -5.41 -6.93 -2.11
CA ALA A 238 -6.40 -7.99 -2.04
C ALA A 238 -5.90 -9.32 -2.65
N MET A 239 -4.65 -9.66 -2.35
CA MET A 239 -4.00 -10.88 -2.84
C MET A 239 -4.52 -12.14 -2.15
N GLY A 240 -4.36 -13.29 -2.81
CA GLY A 240 -4.76 -14.60 -2.25
C GLY A 240 -4.06 -14.96 -0.94
N HIS A 241 -4.71 -15.76 -0.11
CA HIS A 241 -4.28 -16.06 1.27
C HIS A 241 -2.93 -16.80 1.39
N ASP A 242 -2.45 -17.43 0.32
CA ASP A 242 -1.18 -18.18 0.30
C ASP A 242 -0.01 -17.36 -0.25
N SER A 243 -0.29 -16.16 -0.74
CA SER A 243 0.69 -15.28 -1.36
C SER A 243 1.52 -14.49 -0.33
N ILE A 244 2.65 -13.98 -0.78
CA ILE A 244 3.50 -13.04 -0.04
C ILE A 244 3.44 -11.68 -0.73
N ASN A 245 3.24 -10.62 0.06
CA ASN A 245 3.38 -9.27 -0.43
C ASN A 245 4.39 -8.48 0.41
N VAL A 246 5.43 -7.99 -0.24
CA VAL A 246 6.41 -7.08 0.36
C VAL A 246 6.39 -5.78 -0.43
N SER A 247 6.17 -4.66 0.24
CA SER A 247 6.09 -3.35 -0.38
C SER A 247 6.92 -2.34 0.39
N ASN A 248 7.96 -1.82 -0.24
CA ASN A 248 8.73 -0.69 0.25
C ASN A 248 8.28 0.58 -0.49
N ARG A 249 7.92 1.62 0.26
CA ARG A 249 7.36 2.86 -0.25
C ARG A 249 8.16 4.04 0.25
N LYS A 250 8.62 4.89 -0.65
CA LYS A 250 9.40 6.07 -0.30
C LYS A 250 8.80 7.31 -0.95
N ALA A 251 8.48 8.32 -0.14
CA ALA A 251 8.09 9.63 -0.63
C ALA A 251 9.20 10.65 -0.33
N PHE A 252 9.51 11.45 -1.33
CA PHE A 252 10.38 12.61 -1.20
C PHE A 252 9.54 13.85 -1.43
N VAL A 253 9.31 14.59 -0.32
CA VAL A 253 8.34 15.69 -0.29
C VAL A 253 9.09 17.02 -0.16
N GLU A 254 8.96 17.84 -1.19
CA GLU A 254 9.64 19.12 -1.31
C GLU A 254 8.85 20.26 -0.66
N ARG A 255 9.32 21.53 -0.81
CA ARG A 255 8.73 22.72 -0.19
C ARG A 255 7.21 22.82 -0.41
N ASP A 256 6.45 23.01 0.68
CA ASP A 256 5.01 23.22 0.68
C ASP A 256 4.21 22.15 -0.07
N ALA A 257 4.84 20.99 -0.32
CA ALA A 257 4.23 19.86 -0.98
C ALA A 257 3.52 18.94 0.03
N LYS A 258 2.56 18.17 -0.47
CA LYS A 258 1.79 17.23 0.34
C LYS A 258 1.78 15.84 -0.28
N MET A 259 2.16 14.84 0.51
CA MET A 259 1.98 13.42 0.21
C MET A 259 0.89 12.84 1.10
N SER A 260 -0.02 12.05 0.53
CA SER A 260 -1.01 11.28 1.29
C SER A 260 -0.97 9.81 0.87
N TRP A 261 -0.69 8.92 1.80
CA TRP A 261 -0.78 7.48 1.63
C TRP A 261 -2.08 6.97 2.24
N TYR A 262 -2.85 6.21 1.48
CA TYR A 262 -4.03 5.50 1.95
C TYR A 262 -3.89 4.03 1.59
N ILE A 263 -3.65 3.17 2.56
CA ILE A 263 -3.28 1.77 2.33
C ILE A 263 -4.28 0.84 3.01
N GLY A 264 -4.96 0.02 2.23
CA GLY A 264 -5.83 -1.05 2.71
C GLY A 264 -5.19 -2.42 2.46
N MET A 265 -4.88 -3.14 3.53
CA MET A 265 -4.25 -4.46 3.48
C MET A 265 -5.25 -5.53 3.91
N PHE A 266 -5.68 -6.34 2.95
CA PHE A 266 -6.73 -7.34 3.16
C PHE A 266 -6.29 -8.77 2.82
N GLY A 267 -5.30 -8.93 1.96
CA GLY A 267 -4.86 -10.21 1.41
C GLY A 267 -3.54 -10.73 1.97
N SER A 268 -3.00 -11.75 1.30
CA SER A 268 -1.71 -12.42 1.54
C SER A 268 -1.62 -13.23 2.83
N LEU A 269 -0.72 -14.20 2.87
CA LEU A 269 -0.29 -14.92 4.07
C LEU A 269 0.62 -14.02 4.93
N LEU A 270 1.52 -13.30 4.27
CA LEU A 270 2.37 -12.27 4.85
C LEU A 270 2.28 -11.01 3.99
N SER A 271 1.89 -9.91 4.61
CA SER A 271 1.99 -8.56 4.05
C SER A 271 3.01 -7.76 4.84
N ARG A 272 4.11 -7.35 4.22
CA ARG A 272 5.12 -6.50 4.82
C ARG A 272 5.21 -5.19 4.08
N TYR A 273 4.75 -4.13 4.73
CA TYR A 273 4.72 -2.78 4.19
C TYR A 273 5.67 -1.89 4.98
N LYS A 274 6.55 -1.19 4.28
CA LYS A 274 7.40 -0.15 4.87
C LYS A 274 7.23 1.14 4.09
N THR A 275 6.65 2.14 4.74
CA THR A 275 6.38 3.47 4.18
C THR A 275 7.29 4.49 4.83
N ASP A 276 8.19 5.10 4.07
CA ASP A 276 9.09 6.16 4.50
C ASP A 276 8.70 7.47 3.81
N SER A 277 8.28 8.48 4.57
CA SER A 277 7.99 9.83 4.05
C SER A 277 9.08 10.79 4.49
N VAL A 278 9.92 11.22 3.52
CA VAL A 278 11.03 12.15 3.75
C VAL A 278 10.60 13.55 3.37
N MET A 279 10.33 14.37 4.38
CA MET A 279 9.93 15.77 4.23
C MET A 279 11.17 16.66 4.19
N LYS A 280 11.67 16.93 2.97
CA LYS A 280 12.92 17.66 2.72
C LYS A 280 12.75 19.17 2.73
N GLY A 281 11.65 19.64 2.13
CA GLY A 281 11.42 21.07 1.97
C GLY A 281 10.73 21.72 3.16
N PRO A 282 10.92 23.03 3.39
CA PRO A 282 10.15 23.77 4.38
C PRO A 282 8.64 23.65 4.10
N GLY A 283 7.84 23.49 5.16
CA GLY A 283 6.39 23.39 5.04
C GLY A 283 5.86 22.08 4.43
N ALA A 284 6.73 21.13 4.07
CA ALA A 284 6.33 19.84 3.53
C ALA A 284 5.44 19.07 4.51
N SER A 285 4.49 18.29 3.98
CA SER A 285 3.57 17.51 4.81
C SER A 285 3.35 16.11 4.28
N SER A 286 3.21 15.14 5.21
CA SER A 286 2.81 13.77 4.87
C SER A 286 1.73 13.26 5.80
N GLU A 287 0.71 12.62 5.22
CA GLU A 287 -0.31 11.87 5.95
C GLU A 287 -0.31 10.41 5.47
N ASP A 288 -0.23 9.49 6.43
CA ASP A 288 -0.23 8.06 6.19
C ASP A 288 -1.37 7.42 6.97
N VAL A 289 -2.32 6.81 6.27
CA VAL A 289 -3.50 6.18 6.82
C VAL A 289 -3.58 4.74 6.34
N GLU A 290 -3.42 3.81 7.27
CA GLU A 290 -3.36 2.39 6.95
C GLU A 290 -4.44 1.60 7.68
N ILE A 291 -5.11 0.73 6.94
CA ILE A 291 -6.14 -0.18 7.44
C ILE A 291 -5.69 -1.61 7.18
N VAL A 292 -5.64 -2.39 8.26
CA VAL A 292 -5.36 -3.83 8.22
C VAL A 292 -6.62 -4.57 8.65
N PHE A 293 -7.05 -5.55 7.87
CA PHE A 293 -8.08 -6.49 8.29
C PHE A 293 -7.60 -7.93 8.07
N GLY A 294 -7.19 -8.58 9.16
CA GLY A 294 -6.61 -9.92 9.16
C GLY A 294 -7.61 -11.01 9.58
N ILE A 295 -7.54 -12.17 8.90
CA ILE A 295 -8.28 -13.38 9.23
C ILE A 295 -7.38 -14.61 9.12
N GLY A 296 -7.80 -15.73 9.68
CA GLY A 296 -7.05 -16.99 9.61
C GLY A 296 -5.65 -16.86 10.21
N ASN A 297 -4.63 -17.25 9.45
CA ASN A 297 -3.22 -17.21 9.87
C ASN A 297 -2.41 -16.08 9.21
N GLN A 298 -3.08 -15.05 8.72
CA GLN A 298 -2.42 -13.92 8.06
C GLN A 298 -1.51 -13.16 9.02
N SER A 299 -0.39 -12.63 8.51
CA SER A 299 0.51 -11.74 9.25
C SER A 299 0.73 -10.44 8.49
N PHE A 300 0.63 -9.33 9.20
CA PHE A 300 0.84 -7.99 8.69
C PHE A 300 1.97 -7.32 9.46
N ASP A 301 3.06 -7.01 8.77
CA ASP A 301 4.21 -6.25 9.30
C ASP A 301 4.18 -4.86 8.68
N VAL A 302 3.74 -3.89 9.44
CA VAL A 302 3.48 -2.51 9.00
C VAL A 302 4.51 -1.60 9.64
N THR A 303 5.27 -0.90 8.82
CA THR A 303 6.25 0.10 9.25
C THR A 303 5.97 1.44 8.59
N SER A 304 5.72 2.49 9.37
CA SER A 304 5.48 3.83 8.84
C SER A 304 6.39 4.85 9.50
N ASN A 305 7.29 5.43 8.72
CA ASN A 305 8.29 6.38 9.21
C ASN A 305 8.07 7.77 8.63
N LEU A 306 8.11 8.76 9.50
CA LEU A 306 8.09 10.17 9.17
C LEU A 306 9.48 10.77 9.42
N ILE A 307 10.15 11.24 8.36
CA ILE A 307 11.50 11.77 8.42
C ILE A 307 11.43 13.27 8.10
N HIS A 308 11.62 14.10 9.11
CA HIS A 308 11.51 15.54 9.03
C HIS A 308 12.90 16.18 8.91
N SER A 309 13.33 16.43 7.68
CA SER A 309 14.63 17.08 7.41
C SER A 309 14.50 18.59 7.17
N GLY A 310 13.33 19.06 6.72
CA GLY A 310 13.03 20.49 6.55
C GLY A 310 12.35 21.11 7.78
N PRO A 311 12.38 22.44 7.93
CA PRO A 311 11.67 23.14 9.01
C PRO A 311 10.17 23.26 8.73
N HIS A 312 9.38 23.43 9.81
CA HIS A 312 7.92 23.65 9.76
C HIS A 312 7.14 22.54 9.04
N THR A 313 7.65 21.33 9.08
CA THR A 313 7.03 20.19 8.42
C THR A 313 5.93 19.57 9.29
N ARG A 314 4.97 18.88 8.66
CA ARG A 314 3.87 18.21 9.35
C ARG A 314 3.78 16.75 8.92
N GLY A 315 3.71 15.87 9.93
CA GLY A 315 3.61 14.44 9.69
C GLY A 315 2.48 13.80 10.50
N ARG A 316 1.75 12.88 9.89
CA ARG A 316 0.72 12.11 10.58
C ARG A 316 0.66 10.69 10.10
N VAL A 317 0.77 9.73 11.02
CA VAL A 317 0.54 8.30 10.77
C VAL A 317 -0.63 7.82 11.60
N LEU A 318 -1.57 7.12 10.97
CA LEU A 318 -2.70 6.48 11.61
C LEU A 318 -2.86 5.06 11.07
N VAL A 319 -2.54 4.07 11.89
CA VAL A 319 -2.70 2.65 11.55
C VAL A 319 -3.81 2.04 12.41
N LYS A 320 -4.77 1.37 11.78
CA LYS A 320 -5.80 0.59 12.49
C LYS A 320 -5.85 -0.83 11.98
N SER A 321 -5.73 -1.77 12.92
CA SER A 321 -5.75 -3.20 12.64
C SER A 321 -6.97 -3.85 13.27
N VAL A 322 -7.71 -4.63 12.48
CA VAL A 322 -8.79 -5.51 12.94
C VAL A 322 -8.33 -6.94 12.69
N LEU A 323 -8.28 -7.75 13.74
CA LEU A 323 -7.66 -9.07 13.68
C LEU A 323 -8.61 -10.14 14.21
N LYS A 324 -8.84 -11.16 13.38
CA LYS A 324 -9.73 -12.30 13.68
C LYS A 324 -8.93 -13.60 13.63
N ASP A 325 -9.48 -14.66 14.23
CA ASP A 325 -8.93 -16.01 14.27
C ASP A 325 -7.52 -16.05 14.93
N HIS A 326 -6.48 -16.36 14.15
CA HIS A 326 -5.07 -16.41 14.57
C HIS A 326 -4.20 -15.39 13.81
N SER A 327 -4.85 -14.41 13.18
CA SER A 327 -4.11 -13.38 12.44
C SER A 327 -3.30 -12.48 13.36
N LYS A 328 -2.23 -11.93 12.81
CA LYS A 328 -1.29 -11.12 13.57
C LYS A 328 -1.00 -9.80 12.88
N SER A 329 -0.79 -8.74 13.63
CA SER A 329 -0.19 -7.50 13.14
C SER A 329 0.99 -7.06 14.00
N LEU A 330 2.02 -6.56 13.35
CA LEU A 330 3.13 -5.85 13.96
C LEU A 330 3.13 -4.44 13.39
N PHE A 331 2.89 -3.44 14.22
CA PHE A 331 3.05 -2.04 13.83
C PHE A 331 4.37 -1.51 14.37
N LYS A 332 5.19 -0.97 13.49
CA LYS A 332 6.42 -0.24 13.79
C LYS A 332 6.30 1.16 13.22
N GLY A 333 6.82 2.15 13.90
CA GLY A 333 6.79 3.50 13.36
C GLY A 333 7.83 4.38 14.03
N MET A 334 8.45 5.25 13.23
CA MET A 334 9.45 6.20 13.71
C MET A 334 9.10 7.61 13.27
N ILE A 335 9.10 8.53 14.22
CA ILE A 335 9.18 9.95 13.91
C ILE A 335 10.64 10.36 14.12
N LYS A 336 11.33 10.63 13.02
CA LYS A 336 12.69 11.16 13.04
C LYS A 336 12.67 12.64 12.68
N ILE A 337 13.23 13.47 13.54
CA ILE A 337 13.33 14.92 13.31
C ILE A 337 14.80 15.32 13.39
N ASP A 338 15.36 15.69 12.24
CA ASP A 338 16.73 16.14 12.12
C ASP A 338 16.94 17.53 12.76
N LYS A 339 18.19 17.93 13.00
CA LYS A 339 18.53 19.24 13.61
C LYS A 339 17.89 20.44 12.93
N GLN A 340 17.67 20.38 11.63
CA GLN A 340 17.05 21.45 10.84
C GLN A 340 15.52 21.43 10.88
N GLY A 341 14.90 20.37 11.43
CA GLY A 341 13.45 20.16 11.48
C GLY A 341 12.73 20.98 12.56
N ARG A 342 13.19 22.19 12.88
CA ARG A 342 12.52 23.07 13.85
C ARG A 342 11.12 23.46 13.41
N GLY A 343 10.22 23.67 14.35
CA GLY A 343 8.81 24.00 14.07
C GLY A 343 7.99 22.84 13.52
N THR A 344 8.50 21.61 13.58
CA THR A 344 7.81 20.39 13.15
C THR A 344 6.68 20.02 14.10
N GLU A 345 5.56 19.60 13.52
CA GLU A 345 4.43 18.96 14.21
C GLU A 345 4.23 17.55 13.67
N SER A 346 4.33 16.53 14.55
CA SER A 346 4.23 15.14 14.10
C SER A 346 3.45 14.26 15.07
N TYR A 347 2.63 13.36 14.52
CA TYR A 347 1.81 12.43 15.29
C TYR A 347 1.81 11.05 14.65
N LEU A 348 2.00 10.01 15.48
CA LEU A 348 1.99 8.63 15.04
C LEU A 348 1.08 7.80 15.95
N ALA A 349 0.11 7.10 15.37
CA ALA A 349 -0.81 6.26 16.14
C ALA A 349 -1.04 4.90 15.51
N GLY A 350 -0.95 3.85 16.34
CA GLY A 350 -1.29 2.49 15.97
C GLY A 350 -2.29 1.89 16.94
N HIS A 351 -3.47 1.50 16.44
CA HIS A 351 -4.54 0.92 17.26
C HIS A 351 -5.00 -0.40 16.67
N ALA A 352 -5.21 -1.41 17.52
CA ALA A 352 -5.71 -2.71 17.09
C ALA A 352 -6.91 -3.17 17.93
N ILE A 353 -7.87 -3.78 17.26
CA ILE A 353 -8.96 -4.54 17.89
C ILE A 353 -8.78 -6.02 17.57
N LEU A 354 -8.78 -6.85 18.61
CA LEU A 354 -8.72 -8.30 18.50
C LEU A 354 -10.14 -8.86 18.65
N LEU A 355 -10.63 -9.51 17.59
CA LEU A 355 -11.97 -10.10 17.57
C LEU A 355 -12.03 -11.47 18.26
N ASP A 356 -10.90 -12.18 18.23
CA ASP A 356 -10.77 -13.53 18.78
C ASP A 356 -9.52 -13.66 19.66
N ARG A 357 -9.53 -14.64 20.59
CA ARG A 357 -8.42 -14.87 21.52
C ARG A 357 -7.11 -15.33 20.86
N GLY A 358 -7.21 -15.90 19.67
CA GLY A 358 -6.04 -16.36 18.90
C GLY A 358 -5.31 -15.23 18.16
N ALA A 359 -5.98 -14.10 17.97
CA ALA A 359 -5.43 -12.94 17.29
C ALA A 359 -4.40 -12.20 18.16
N LYS A 360 -3.38 -11.61 17.52
CA LYS A 360 -2.30 -10.91 18.23
C LYS A 360 -1.92 -9.62 17.51
N SER A 361 -1.67 -8.55 18.26
CA SER A 361 -1.08 -7.33 17.74
C SER A 361 0.04 -6.84 18.66
N ASP A 362 1.16 -6.46 18.05
CA ASP A 362 2.28 -5.78 18.71
C ASP A 362 2.46 -4.39 18.09
N ALA A 363 2.78 -3.38 18.91
CA ALA A 363 3.04 -2.01 18.45
C ALA A 363 4.32 -1.48 19.08
N ILE A 364 5.23 -0.98 18.24
CA ILE A 364 6.56 -0.49 18.64
C ILE A 364 6.81 0.87 18.00
N PRO A 365 6.16 1.94 18.49
CA PRO A 365 6.43 3.30 18.03
C PRO A 365 7.71 3.84 18.65
N GLY A 366 8.42 4.72 17.90
CA GLY A 366 9.64 5.38 18.33
C GLY A 366 9.69 6.86 17.95
N LEU A 367 10.50 7.61 18.69
CA LEU A 367 10.81 9.01 18.43
C LEU A 367 12.33 9.19 18.45
N GLU A 368 12.88 9.81 17.40
CA GLU A 368 14.28 10.24 17.32
C GLU A 368 14.28 11.75 17.00
N ILE A 369 14.62 12.58 17.98
CA ILE A 369 14.44 14.02 17.88
C ILE A 369 15.76 14.72 18.21
N GLU A 370 16.30 15.46 17.24
CA GLU A 370 17.57 16.16 17.35
C GLU A 370 17.43 17.68 17.59
N THR A 371 16.21 18.21 17.80
CA THR A 371 15.93 19.63 18.07
C THR A 371 14.81 19.77 19.09
N ASN A 372 14.83 20.88 19.89
CA ASN A 372 13.87 21.10 20.96
C ASN A 372 12.61 21.87 20.53
N GLU A 373 12.59 22.47 19.34
CA GLU A 373 11.49 23.33 18.86
C GLU A 373 10.48 22.52 18.05
N VAL A 374 9.86 21.49 18.65
CA VAL A 374 8.96 20.57 17.94
C VAL A 374 7.80 20.11 18.82
N LYS A 375 6.74 19.64 18.18
CA LYS A 375 5.65 18.89 18.81
C LYS A 375 5.59 17.52 18.18
N ALA A 376 6.05 16.49 18.87
CA ALA A 376 6.03 15.13 18.41
C ALA A 376 5.42 14.21 19.48
N THR A 377 4.42 13.44 19.09
CA THR A 377 3.74 12.51 19.99
C THR A 377 3.43 11.21 19.30
N HIS A 378 3.35 10.13 20.07
CA HIS A 378 2.85 8.86 19.58
C HIS A 378 1.80 8.25 20.51
N SER A 379 0.99 7.33 19.98
CA SER A 379 -0.01 6.56 20.71
C SER A 379 -0.09 5.14 20.17
N ALA A 380 -0.25 4.17 21.06
CA ALA A 380 -0.49 2.80 20.66
C ALA A 380 -1.50 2.16 21.62
N SER A 381 -2.43 1.37 21.07
CA SER A 381 -3.35 0.59 21.88
C SER A 381 -3.72 -0.72 21.20
N VAL A 382 -3.84 -1.77 22.00
CA VAL A 382 -4.37 -3.06 21.58
C VAL A 382 -5.48 -3.43 22.55
N ALA A 383 -6.67 -3.67 22.04
CA ALA A 383 -7.83 -4.01 22.84
C ALA A 383 -8.52 -5.27 22.29
N GLN A 384 -8.99 -6.12 23.18
CA GLN A 384 -9.96 -7.15 22.80
C GLN A 384 -11.34 -6.50 22.66
N MET A 385 -12.18 -7.09 21.81
CA MET A 385 -13.56 -6.64 21.68
C MET A 385 -14.32 -6.80 22.98
N ASP A 386 -14.99 -5.74 23.43
CA ASP A 386 -15.70 -5.72 24.70
C ASP A 386 -17.05 -6.45 24.58
N GLU A 387 -17.20 -7.53 25.32
CA GLU A 387 -18.44 -8.33 25.39
C GLU A 387 -19.65 -7.51 25.89
N ASN A 388 -19.46 -6.52 26.75
CA ASN A 388 -20.53 -5.65 27.20
C ASN A 388 -21.04 -4.75 26.07
N GLN A 389 -20.18 -4.26 25.21
CA GLN A 389 -20.58 -3.50 24.01
C GLN A 389 -21.35 -4.40 23.04
N ILE A 390 -20.91 -5.62 22.81
CA ILE A 390 -21.63 -6.60 21.99
C ILE A 390 -23.01 -6.86 22.59
N TYR A 391 -23.10 -7.16 23.90
CA TYR A 391 -24.35 -7.41 24.59
C TYR A 391 -25.29 -6.21 24.49
N TYR A 392 -24.79 -5.00 24.71
CA TYR A 392 -25.59 -3.78 24.56
C TYR A 392 -26.20 -3.65 23.16
N LEU A 393 -25.43 -3.87 22.11
CA LEU A 393 -25.95 -3.83 20.75
C LEU A 393 -26.96 -4.94 20.46
N MET A 394 -26.75 -6.14 21.02
CA MET A 394 -27.73 -7.23 20.94
C MET A 394 -29.07 -6.88 21.62
N THR A 395 -29.05 -6.15 22.73
CA THR A 395 -30.29 -5.66 23.36
C THR A 395 -31.04 -4.63 22.50
N ARG A 396 -30.37 -4.05 21.49
CA ARG A 396 -30.95 -3.15 20.48
C ARG A 396 -31.40 -3.87 19.21
N GLY A 397 -31.43 -5.21 19.23
CA GLY A 397 -31.95 -6.04 18.15
C GLY A 397 -30.92 -6.51 17.11
N LEU A 398 -29.63 -6.24 17.31
CA LEU A 398 -28.58 -6.76 16.43
C LEU A 398 -28.26 -8.23 16.79
N SER A 399 -27.91 -9.01 15.77
CA SER A 399 -27.28 -10.31 16.02
C SER A 399 -25.88 -10.10 16.60
N ARG A 400 -25.30 -11.12 17.25
CA ARG A 400 -23.92 -11.04 17.76
C ARG A 400 -22.90 -10.65 16.69
N GLU A 401 -23.02 -11.25 15.48
CA GLU A 401 -22.16 -10.91 14.35
C GLU A 401 -22.44 -9.50 13.81
N GLY A 402 -23.71 -9.08 13.78
CA GLY A 402 -24.06 -7.70 13.44
C GLY A 402 -23.48 -6.69 14.42
N ALA A 403 -23.53 -6.97 15.72
CA ALA A 403 -22.92 -6.14 16.75
C ALA A 403 -21.39 -5.99 16.56
N LYS A 404 -20.70 -7.11 16.29
CA LYS A 404 -19.27 -7.07 15.99
C LYS A 404 -18.95 -6.20 14.77
N ARG A 405 -19.74 -6.32 13.69
CA ARG A 405 -19.55 -5.51 12.47
C ARG A 405 -19.71 -4.02 12.73
N GLU A 406 -20.73 -3.63 13.49
CA GLU A 406 -20.95 -2.23 13.85
C GLU A 406 -19.79 -1.66 14.68
N ILE A 407 -19.26 -2.42 15.65
CA ILE A 407 -18.07 -2.00 16.41
C ILE A 407 -16.86 -1.81 15.49
N VAL A 408 -16.61 -2.75 14.58
CA VAL A 408 -15.50 -2.67 13.62
C VAL A 408 -15.68 -1.48 12.67
N SER A 409 -16.88 -1.29 12.14
CA SER A 409 -17.20 -0.14 11.29
C SER A 409 -16.94 1.18 12.01
N GLY A 410 -17.45 1.34 13.24
CA GLY A 410 -17.21 2.53 14.05
C GLY A 410 -15.73 2.73 14.42
N PHE A 411 -14.98 1.64 14.61
CA PHE A 411 -13.54 1.72 14.85
C PHE A 411 -12.78 2.23 13.62
N LEU A 412 -13.12 1.78 12.42
CA LEU A 412 -12.43 2.16 11.17
C LEU A 412 -12.93 3.48 10.59
N GLU A 413 -14.17 3.89 10.86
CA GLU A 413 -14.82 5.08 10.30
C GLU A 413 -13.98 6.37 10.38
N PRO A 414 -13.30 6.71 11.51
CA PRO A 414 -12.49 7.93 11.60
C PRO A 414 -11.35 7.98 10.59
N LEU A 415 -10.84 6.83 10.13
CA LEU A 415 -9.83 6.75 9.09
C LEU A 415 -10.46 6.87 7.71
N SER A 416 -11.52 6.10 7.47
CA SER A 416 -12.19 6.10 6.17
C SER A 416 -12.81 7.45 5.80
N ARG A 417 -13.21 8.26 6.79
CA ARG A 417 -13.69 9.63 6.57
C ARG A 417 -12.63 10.59 6.02
N LYS A 418 -11.35 10.31 6.20
CA LYS A 418 -10.26 11.12 5.65
C LYS A 418 -10.06 10.89 4.16
N MET A 419 -10.51 9.75 3.67
CA MET A 419 -10.45 9.36 2.27
C MET A 419 -11.66 9.91 1.51
N GLY A 420 -11.50 10.14 0.22
CA GLY A 420 -12.63 10.53 -0.63
C GLY A 420 -13.77 9.50 -0.60
N PRO A 421 -15.02 9.90 -0.88
CA PRO A 421 -16.20 9.02 -0.77
C PRO A 421 -16.04 7.69 -1.52
N THR A 422 -15.48 7.74 -2.71
CA THR A 422 -15.27 6.56 -3.58
C THR A 422 -14.28 5.57 -2.95
N ILE A 423 -13.15 6.07 -2.41
CA ILE A 423 -12.13 5.20 -1.78
C ILE A 423 -12.71 4.56 -0.51
N ARG A 424 -13.44 5.32 0.28
CA ARG A 424 -14.15 4.81 1.46
C ARG A 424 -15.12 3.69 1.10
N ALA A 425 -15.80 3.83 -0.03
CA ALA A 425 -16.67 2.81 -0.58
C ALA A 425 -15.94 1.49 -0.82
N TRP A 426 -14.86 1.57 -1.55
CA TRP A 426 -14.08 0.39 -1.91
C TRP A 426 -13.52 -0.32 -0.68
N ILE A 427 -13.02 0.44 0.29
CA ILE A 427 -12.53 -0.14 1.55
C ILE A 427 -13.65 -0.86 2.30
N ASN A 428 -14.83 -0.24 2.43
CA ASN A 428 -15.97 -0.86 3.10
C ASN A 428 -16.44 -2.12 2.34
N TYR A 429 -16.48 -2.08 1.02
CA TYR A 429 -16.80 -3.23 0.18
C TYR A 429 -15.82 -4.39 0.40
N LEU A 430 -14.52 -4.12 0.41
CA LEU A 430 -13.50 -5.14 0.65
C LEU A 430 -13.56 -5.71 2.07
N ILE A 431 -13.82 -4.88 3.07
CA ILE A 431 -14.01 -5.31 4.47
C ILE A 431 -15.22 -6.25 4.56
N GLU A 432 -16.35 -5.89 3.96
CA GLU A 432 -17.56 -6.71 4.00
C GLU A 432 -17.38 -8.04 3.27
N ASN A 433 -16.79 -8.02 2.08
CA ASN A 433 -16.50 -9.23 1.33
C ASN A 433 -15.55 -10.16 2.10
N LYS A 434 -14.53 -9.59 2.73
CA LYS A 434 -13.61 -10.36 3.56
C LYS A 434 -14.30 -10.96 4.78
N TRP A 435 -15.18 -10.20 5.43
CA TRP A 435 -15.98 -10.70 6.54
C TRP A 435 -16.85 -11.90 6.15
N GLN A 436 -17.40 -11.86 4.95
CA GLN A 436 -18.23 -12.92 4.38
C GLN A 436 -17.43 -14.09 3.79
N GLY A 437 -16.08 -14.02 3.77
CA GLY A 437 -15.23 -15.03 3.13
C GLY A 437 -15.31 -15.06 1.60
N LYS A 438 -15.78 -13.97 0.99
CA LYS A 438 -15.85 -13.81 -0.47
C LYS A 438 -14.49 -13.47 -1.06
N GLN A 439 -14.37 -13.63 -2.38
CA GLN A 439 -13.20 -13.21 -3.11
C GLN A 439 -13.01 -11.69 -3.00
N LEU A 440 -11.75 -11.29 -2.77
CA LEU A 440 -11.37 -9.89 -2.65
C LEU A 440 -10.97 -9.34 -4.02
N MET A 441 -11.93 -8.93 -4.82
CA MET A 441 -11.70 -8.15 -6.02
C MET A 441 -12.62 -6.94 -6.02
N LEU A 442 -12.08 -5.77 -6.30
CA LEU A 442 -12.85 -4.55 -6.34
C LEU A 442 -13.78 -4.59 -7.57
N ARG A 443 -15.06 -4.36 -7.33
CA ARG A 443 -16.07 -4.10 -8.34
C ARG A 443 -16.64 -2.72 -8.07
N ALA A 444 -16.27 -1.78 -8.91
CA ALA A 444 -16.56 -0.37 -8.67
C ALA A 444 -18.06 -0.10 -8.59
N ASP A 445 -18.83 -0.70 -9.49
CA ASP A 445 -20.29 -0.54 -9.52
C ASP A 445 -20.98 -1.14 -8.29
N GLU A 446 -20.62 -2.37 -7.91
CA GLU A 446 -21.16 -3.03 -6.72
C GLU A 446 -20.80 -2.28 -5.43
N ALA A 447 -19.59 -1.73 -5.34
CA ALA A 447 -19.16 -0.93 -4.21
C ALA A 447 -19.96 0.37 -4.08
N MET A 448 -20.26 1.02 -5.20
CA MET A 448 -21.10 2.23 -5.21
C MET A 448 -22.57 1.94 -4.89
N GLU A 449 -23.12 0.84 -5.38
CA GLU A 449 -24.49 0.41 -5.03
C GLU A 449 -24.65 0.14 -3.54
N GLN A 450 -23.68 -0.54 -2.90
CA GLN A 450 -23.70 -0.78 -1.45
C GLN A 450 -23.73 0.52 -0.64
N ILE A 451 -23.00 1.57 -1.07
CA ILE A 451 -23.07 2.87 -0.39
C ILE A 451 -24.45 3.49 -0.53
N LEU A 452 -24.99 3.49 -1.75
CA LEU A 452 -26.30 4.04 -2.03
C LEU A 452 -27.40 3.32 -1.22
N GLU A 453 -27.26 2.01 -1.01
CA GLU A 453 -28.15 1.25 -0.13
C GLU A 453 -28.00 1.63 1.35
N VAL A 454 -26.77 1.73 1.84
CA VAL A 454 -26.49 2.13 3.23
C VAL A 454 -26.96 3.57 3.49
N GLU A 455 -26.72 4.50 2.57
CA GLU A 455 -27.24 5.86 2.70
C GLU A 455 -28.78 5.90 2.62
N LYS A 456 -29.40 5.16 1.71
CA LYS A 456 -30.85 5.04 1.63
C LYS A 456 -31.47 4.42 2.88
N SER A 457 -30.83 3.42 3.48
CA SER A 457 -31.31 2.80 4.73
C SER A 457 -31.22 3.78 5.90
N ARG A 458 -30.14 4.53 6.02
CA ARG A 458 -29.97 5.59 7.05
C ARG A 458 -31.00 6.71 6.89
N TYR A 459 -31.33 7.10 5.64
CA TYR A 459 -32.39 8.08 5.37
C TYR A 459 -33.80 7.54 5.69
N ARG A 460 -34.08 6.27 5.43
CA ARG A 460 -35.37 5.63 5.78
C ARG A 460 -35.57 5.55 7.29
N GLU A 461 -34.56 5.15 8.05
CA GLU A 461 -34.64 5.10 9.51
C GLU A 461 -34.85 6.49 10.14
N THR A 462 -34.25 7.55 9.58
CA THR A 462 -34.45 8.92 10.04
C THR A 462 -35.86 9.44 9.72
N GLN A 463 -36.42 9.12 8.56
CA GLN A 463 -37.81 9.50 8.21
C GLN A 463 -38.82 8.76 9.09
N ASP A 464 -38.69 7.47 9.33
CA ASP A 464 -39.54 6.69 10.18
C ASP A 464 -39.54 7.16 11.65
N LEU A 465 -38.39 7.63 12.15
CA LEU A 465 -38.28 8.21 13.48
C LEU A 465 -38.98 9.58 13.57
N PHE A 466 -38.92 10.40 12.54
CA PHE A 466 -39.62 11.68 12.48
C PHE A 466 -41.15 11.49 12.35
N GLU A 467 -41.63 10.56 11.54
CA GLU A 467 -43.05 10.30 11.38
C GLU A 467 -43.69 9.69 12.64
N LYS A 468 -42.95 8.84 13.38
CA LYS A 468 -43.46 8.27 14.66
C LYS A 468 -43.51 9.29 15.78
N HIS A 469 -42.69 10.30 15.82
CA HIS A 469 -42.69 11.33 16.84
C HIS A 469 -43.77 12.41 16.66
N TYR A 470 -44.28 12.59 15.46
CA TYR A 470 -45.34 13.58 15.19
C TYR A 470 -46.80 13.01 15.23
N LYS A 471 -47.00 11.71 15.43
CA LYS A 471 -48.33 11.10 15.50
C LYS A 471 -48.94 11.06 16.93
N TYR A 472 -48.23 11.59 17.93
CA TYR A 472 -48.75 11.74 19.29
C TYR A 472 -48.67 13.20 19.73
N ARG A 473 -49.49 14.05 19.06
CA ARG A 473 -50.00 15.30 19.61
C ARG A 473 -51.44 15.45 19.21
#